data_620bcf3c089f2d5b14ed775d22836fbf
#
_entry.id   620bcf3c089f2d5b14ed775d22836fbf
#
_cell.length_a   1.000
_cell.length_b   1.000
_cell.length_c   1.000
_cell.angle_alpha   90.00
_cell.angle_beta   90.00
_cell.angle_gamma   90.00
#
_symmetry.space_group_name_H-M   'P 1'
#
loop_
_entity.id
_entity.type
_entity.pdbx_description
1 polymer ?
#
loop_
_entity_poly.entity_id
_entity_poly.type
_entity_poly.pdbx_seq_one_letter_code
_entity_poly.pdbx_strand_id
1 'polypeptide(L)'
;MRACRATPRPRARRATSRRWAGRTTTRSPPGYPGHRLWRNNPTVLNAAHFRRLMWDGSLDRLEVQARSAMQAPVEGNGNAAIVEMRLRLVPEYVDRFREAFGTEWPKLDDARRAIAAFERTVVSDPRKVAFDRFLAGDAKALTAAAQRGYALFTGKAGCIACHHGPLASDEGYHALGVPRQSLYDSSALVQVAVRWQNAQRDAPRALYRGAEEDLGRYYRTRDPVDIGKFRTPSLRELRYTAPYMHNGVFRTLQEVVDFFDRGGGDAPNKSPLLRPLGLTGDEKRDLVAFLESMSMDEPLLVAAPELPPMQPLVEDTAGSCSPNDAPGGGAG
;
A
#
# COMPACT_ATOMS: atom_id res chain seq x y z
N MET A 1 -43.69 -6.95 -23.87
CA MET A 1 -42.23 -6.83 -24.12
C MET A 1 -41.63 -5.89 -23.08
N ARG A 2 -40.76 -6.38 -22.21
CA ARG A 2 -40.22 -5.56 -21.09
C ARG A 2 -38.98 -4.85 -21.58
N ALA A 3 -38.93 -3.53 -21.36
CA ALA A 3 -37.81 -2.68 -21.69
C ALA A 3 -36.56 -3.14 -20.95
N CYS A 4 -35.45 -3.38 -21.68
CA CYS A 4 -34.13 -3.60 -21.13
C CYS A 4 -33.68 -2.33 -20.42
N ARG A 5 -33.75 -2.31 -19.08
CA ARG A 5 -33.01 -1.34 -18.28
C ARG A 5 -31.52 -1.77 -18.31
N ALA A 6 -30.72 -0.98 -18.96
CA ALA A 6 -29.28 -1.09 -18.85
C ALA A 6 -28.89 -0.81 -17.39
N THR A 7 -28.47 -1.83 -16.68
CA THR A 7 -27.85 -1.67 -15.36
C THR A 7 -26.53 -0.93 -15.53
N PRO A 8 -26.25 0.13 -14.76
CA PRO A 8 -24.96 0.79 -14.82
C PRO A 8 -23.87 -0.23 -14.47
N ARG A 9 -22.96 -0.48 -15.38
CA ARG A 9 -21.76 -1.28 -15.08
C ARG A 9 -21.05 -0.67 -13.87
N PRO A 10 -20.66 -1.45 -12.86
CA PRO A 10 -19.90 -0.92 -11.75
C PRO A 10 -18.59 -0.33 -12.30
N ARG A 11 -18.46 1.00 -12.18
CA ARG A 11 -17.18 1.67 -12.43
C ARG A 11 -16.16 1.00 -11.54
N ALA A 12 -15.11 0.44 -12.12
CA ALA A 12 -13.97 -0.07 -11.37
C ALA A 12 -13.51 1.04 -10.44
N ARG A 13 -13.84 0.94 -9.15
CA ARG A 13 -13.40 1.89 -8.15
C ARG A 13 -11.89 1.74 -8.04
N ARG A 14 -11.18 2.81 -8.34
CA ARG A 14 -9.73 2.89 -8.33
C ARG A 14 -9.19 2.40 -7.01
N ALA A 15 -8.25 1.47 -7.06
CA ALA A 15 -7.51 0.95 -5.91
C ALA A 15 -6.62 2.03 -5.24
N THR A 16 -6.42 3.17 -5.88
CA THR A 16 -5.67 4.31 -5.35
C THR A 16 -6.64 5.41 -4.93
N SER A 17 -6.68 5.74 -3.65
CA SER A 17 -7.41 6.92 -3.23
C SER A 17 -6.69 8.17 -3.73
N ARG A 18 -7.45 9.09 -4.32
CA ARG A 18 -6.93 10.34 -4.89
C ARG A 18 -6.23 11.27 -3.88
N ARG A 19 -6.21 10.93 -2.60
CA ARG A 19 -5.75 11.83 -1.52
C ARG A 19 -4.39 11.50 -0.91
N TRP A 20 -3.80 10.31 -1.15
CA TRP A 20 -2.69 9.85 -0.33
C TRP A 20 -1.69 9.03 -1.14
N ALA A 21 -0.86 9.62 -1.96
CA ALA A 21 0.35 9.02 -2.57
C ALA A 21 0.28 7.49 -2.80
N GLY A 22 -0.80 7.01 -3.43
CA GLY A 22 -0.98 5.60 -3.76
C GLY A 22 -1.45 4.70 -2.61
N ARG A 23 -1.64 5.23 -1.39
CA ARG A 23 -2.14 4.47 -0.25
C ARG A 23 -3.65 4.63 -0.05
N THR A 24 -4.32 3.55 0.32
CA THR A 24 -5.74 3.62 0.69
C THR A 24 -5.87 3.99 2.16
N THR A 25 -6.87 4.82 2.51
CA THR A 25 -7.20 5.15 3.91
C THR A 25 -7.98 4.05 4.62
N THR A 26 -8.21 2.92 3.96
CA THR A 26 -8.93 1.77 4.53
C THR A 26 -7.95 0.77 5.11
N ARG A 27 -8.29 0.15 6.24
CA ARG A 27 -7.49 -0.92 6.88
C ARG A 27 -7.07 -2.03 5.91
N SER A 28 -7.90 -2.28 4.91
CA SER A 28 -7.69 -3.33 3.93
C SER A 28 -7.97 -2.77 2.55
N PRO A 29 -6.98 -2.71 1.67
CA PRO A 29 -7.17 -2.25 0.32
C PRO A 29 -8.12 -3.19 -0.43
N PRO A 30 -8.92 -2.66 -1.37
CA PRO A 30 -9.74 -3.47 -2.24
C PRO A 30 -8.86 -4.25 -3.22
N GLY A 31 -9.15 -5.53 -3.39
CA GLY A 31 -8.55 -6.43 -4.36
C GLY A 31 -9.60 -6.93 -5.37
N TYR A 32 -9.16 -7.73 -6.32
CA TYR A 32 -10.03 -8.41 -7.28
C TYR A 32 -10.58 -9.71 -6.68
N PRO A 33 -11.84 -10.09 -6.91
CA PRO A 33 -12.94 -9.37 -7.57
C PRO A 33 -13.79 -8.49 -6.63
N GLY A 34 -13.18 -7.76 -5.71
CA GLY A 34 -13.86 -6.87 -4.76
C GLY A 34 -13.72 -7.30 -3.30
N HIS A 35 -12.92 -8.33 -3.01
CA HIS A 35 -12.54 -8.68 -1.65
C HIS A 35 -11.54 -7.65 -1.08
N ARG A 36 -11.28 -7.74 0.21
CA ARG A 36 -10.27 -6.92 0.88
C ARG A 36 -9.00 -7.72 1.10
N LEU A 37 -7.85 -7.09 0.89
CA LEU A 37 -6.57 -7.71 1.19
C LEU A 37 -6.32 -7.71 2.70
N TRP A 38 -5.63 -8.72 3.20
CA TRP A 38 -5.29 -8.81 4.64
C TRP A 38 -4.05 -7.99 5.00
N ARG A 39 -3.17 -7.73 4.05
CA ARG A 39 -2.04 -6.82 4.22
C ARG A 39 -2.43 -5.40 3.87
N ASN A 40 -1.90 -4.47 4.65
CA ASN A 40 -1.95 -3.05 4.35
C ASN A 40 -1.06 -2.75 3.14
N ASN A 41 -1.47 -1.82 2.29
CA ASN A 41 -0.63 -1.37 1.18
C ASN A 41 0.60 -0.63 1.71
N PRO A 42 1.82 -1.03 1.33
CA PRO A 42 3.00 -0.21 1.57
C PRO A 42 2.82 1.15 0.88
N THR A 43 3.38 2.19 1.49
CA THR A 43 3.42 3.50 0.82
C THR A 43 4.42 3.49 -0.32
N VAL A 44 4.15 4.27 -1.37
CA VAL A 44 5.11 4.54 -2.46
C VAL A 44 6.03 5.73 -2.13
N LEU A 45 5.73 6.48 -1.05
CA LEU A 45 6.59 7.56 -0.57
C LEU A 45 7.97 7.00 -0.19
N ASN A 46 9.00 7.57 -0.79
CA ASN A 46 10.40 7.16 -0.60
C ASN A 46 10.69 5.69 -0.97
N ALA A 47 9.78 4.99 -1.66
CA ALA A 47 9.95 3.58 -2.00
C ALA A 47 11.19 3.31 -2.86
N ALA A 48 11.62 4.29 -3.66
CA ALA A 48 12.80 4.22 -4.52
C ALA A 48 14.12 4.02 -3.74
N HIS A 49 14.16 4.34 -2.47
CA HIS A 49 15.37 4.26 -1.64
C HIS A 49 15.52 2.94 -0.89
N PHE A 50 14.51 2.07 -0.91
CA PHE A 50 14.59 0.77 -0.27
C PHE A 50 15.28 -0.26 -1.16
N ARG A 51 16.12 -1.11 -0.54
CA ARG A 51 16.72 -2.28 -1.19
C ARG A 51 15.72 -3.42 -1.40
N ARG A 52 14.72 -3.47 -0.52
CA ARG A 52 13.66 -4.47 -0.57
C ARG A 52 12.29 -3.81 -0.42
N LEU A 53 11.34 -4.27 -1.21
CA LEU A 53 9.97 -3.80 -1.23
C LEU A 53 9.03 -4.85 -0.67
N MET A 54 7.79 -4.47 -0.39
CA MET A 54 6.75 -5.24 0.27
C MET A 54 7.07 -5.52 1.76
N TRP A 55 6.08 -5.96 2.51
CA TRP A 55 6.22 -6.24 3.94
C TRP A 55 7.14 -7.43 4.25
N ASP A 56 7.20 -8.41 3.36
CA ASP A 56 8.04 -9.60 3.48
C ASP A 56 9.39 -9.48 2.75
N GLY A 57 9.68 -8.33 2.16
CA GLY A 57 10.89 -8.10 1.39
C GLY A 57 10.97 -8.91 0.10
N SER A 58 9.82 -9.27 -0.46
CA SER A 58 9.73 -10.17 -1.61
C SER A 58 10.27 -9.61 -2.91
N LEU A 59 10.33 -8.31 -3.05
CA LEU A 59 10.72 -7.63 -4.29
C LEU A 59 11.89 -6.67 -4.04
N ASP A 60 12.65 -6.39 -5.07
CA ASP A 60 13.86 -5.57 -5.03
C ASP A 60 13.91 -4.44 -6.06
N ARG A 61 12.92 -4.38 -6.95
CA ARG A 61 12.81 -3.36 -7.98
C ARG A 61 11.40 -2.86 -8.13
N LEU A 62 11.25 -1.55 -8.31
CA LEU A 62 9.95 -0.89 -8.50
C LEU A 62 9.22 -1.44 -9.73
N GLU A 63 9.93 -1.71 -10.83
CA GLU A 63 9.35 -2.27 -12.04
C GLU A 63 8.73 -3.66 -11.81
N VAL A 64 9.35 -4.46 -10.94
CA VAL A 64 8.83 -5.78 -10.57
C VAL A 64 7.63 -5.64 -9.64
N GLN A 65 7.68 -4.67 -8.73
CA GLN A 65 6.57 -4.35 -7.82
C GLN A 65 5.36 -3.87 -8.61
N ALA A 66 5.53 -2.91 -9.53
CA ALA A 66 4.44 -2.41 -10.37
C ALA A 66 3.78 -3.53 -11.20
N ARG A 67 4.60 -4.41 -11.80
CA ARG A 67 4.11 -5.60 -12.49
C ARG A 67 3.32 -6.52 -11.56
N SER A 68 3.85 -6.80 -10.36
CA SER A 68 3.19 -7.65 -9.37
C SER A 68 1.81 -7.10 -9.00
N ALA A 69 1.71 -5.81 -8.68
CA ALA A 69 0.45 -5.17 -8.34
C ALA A 69 -0.59 -5.22 -9.46
N MET A 70 -0.15 -5.04 -10.72
CA MET A 70 -1.05 -5.12 -11.87
C MET A 70 -1.53 -6.55 -12.17
N GLN A 71 -0.68 -7.56 -11.98
CA GLN A 71 -0.93 -8.92 -12.42
C GLN A 71 -1.33 -9.89 -11.30
N ALA A 72 -1.11 -9.56 -10.02
CA ALA A 72 -1.47 -10.45 -8.93
C ALA A 72 -2.98 -10.77 -8.96
N PRO A 73 -3.36 -12.06 -8.95
CA PRO A 73 -4.77 -12.47 -9.11
C PRO A 73 -5.71 -11.86 -8.06
N VAL A 74 -5.20 -11.58 -6.88
CA VAL A 74 -5.98 -10.99 -5.77
C VAL A 74 -5.89 -9.47 -5.70
N GLU A 75 -5.08 -8.83 -6.55
CA GLU A 75 -4.90 -7.37 -6.62
C GLU A 75 -5.47 -6.82 -7.92
N GLY A 76 -4.62 -6.60 -8.93
CA GLY A 76 -5.03 -6.06 -10.21
C GLY A 76 -5.63 -7.08 -11.17
N ASN A 77 -5.31 -8.35 -11.00
CA ASN A 77 -5.71 -9.49 -11.84
C ASN A 77 -5.57 -9.22 -13.35
N GLY A 78 -4.54 -8.46 -13.73
CA GLY A 78 -4.28 -8.04 -15.11
C GLY A 78 -3.47 -9.08 -15.86
N ASN A 79 -4.06 -9.74 -16.87
CA ASN A 79 -3.27 -10.40 -17.90
C ASN A 79 -2.57 -9.34 -18.74
N ALA A 80 -1.34 -9.60 -19.21
CA ALA A 80 -0.57 -8.64 -20.00
C ALA A 80 -1.35 -8.13 -21.23
N ALA A 81 -1.98 -9.04 -21.98
CA ALA A 81 -2.76 -8.69 -23.17
C ALA A 81 -3.95 -7.78 -22.83
N ILE A 82 -4.63 -8.04 -21.69
CA ILE A 82 -5.76 -7.20 -21.25
C ILE A 82 -5.29 -5.81 -20.82
N VAL A 83 -4.16 -5.72 -20.13
CA VAL A 83 -3.58 -4.42 -19.72
C VAL A 83 -3.18 -3.62 -20.97
N GLU A 84 -2.46 -4.23 -21.90
CA GLU A 84 -2.04 -3.61 -23.14
C GLU A 84 -3.22 -3.17 -24.01
N MET A 85 -4.25 -4.01 -24.14
CA MET A 85 -5.47 -3.67 -24.85
C MET A 85 -6.15 -2.44 -24.23
N ARG A 86 -6.29 -2.40 -22.88
CA ARG A 86 -6.91 -1.27 -22.17
C ARG A 86 -6.11 0.02 -22.38
N LEU A 87 -4.79 -0.04 -22.41
CA LEU A 87 -3.95 1.13 -22.69
C LEU A 87 -4.14 1.62 -24.12
N ARG A 88 -4.27 0.70 -25.09
CA ARG A 88 -4.51 1.03 -26.52
C ARG A 88 -5.87 1.71 -26.76
N LEU A 89 -6.87 1.47 -25.91
CA LEU A 89 -8.16 2.14 -25.99
C LEU A 89 -8.12 3.62 -25.60
N VAL A 90 -7.00 4.12 -25.14
CA VAL A 90 -6.79 5.51 -24.79
C VAL A 90 -5.78 6.12 -25.74
N PRO A 91 -6.21 6.89 -26.78
CA PRO A 91 -5.32 7.42 -27.82
C PRO A 91 -4.16 8.23 -27.24
N GLU A 92 -4.42 9.07 -26.24
CA GLU A 92 -3.39 9.86 -25.57
C GLU A 92 -2.31 8.97 -24.92
N TYR A 93 -2.67 7.79 -24.40
CA TYR A 93 -1.65 6.85 -23.89
C TYR A 93 -0.82 6.28 -25.05
N VAL A 94 -1.43 5.95 -26.18
CA VAL A 94 -0.69 5.47 -27.36
C VAL A 94 0.37 6.48 -27.77
N ASP A 95 -0.01 7.76 -27.86
CA ASP A 95 0.90 8.83 -28.25
C ASP A 95 2.01 9.05 -27.22
N ARG A 96 1.67 9.12 -25.93
CA ARG A 96 2.64 9.28 -24.84
C ARG A 96 3.62 8.10 -24.75
N PHE A 97 3.14 6.86 -24.96
CA PHE A 97 4.01 5.68 -24.96
C PHE A 97 4.94 5.67 -26.18
N ARG A 98 4.44 6.11 -27.35
CA ARG A 98 5.28 6.27 -28.56
C ARG A 98 6.38 7.30 -28.32
N GLU A 99 6.05 8.43 -27.75
CA GLU A 99 7.01 9.49 -27.43
C GLU A 99 8.06 9.00 -26.42
N ALA A 100 7.63 8.38 -25.33
CA ALA A 100 8.50 8.00 -24.21
C ALA A 100 9.36 6.76 -24.49
N PHE A 101 8.85 5.80 -25.26
CA PHE A 101 9.47 4.47 -25.44
C PHE A 101 9.75 4.09 -26.90
N GLY A 102 9.31 4.88 -27.86
CA GLY A 102 9.47 4.58 -29.29
C GLY A 102 8.65 3.37 -29.77
N THR A 103 7.67 2.92 -29.01
CA THR A 103 6.85 1.75 -29.35
C THR A 103 5.57 2.17 -30.08
N GLU A 104 5.16 1.41 -31.11
CA GLU A 104 3.91 1.67 -31.84
C GLU A 104 2.69 1.56 -30.89
N TRP A 105 2.70 0.58 -30.01
CA TRP A 105 1.62 0.29 -29.07
C TRP A 105 2.13 0.20 -27.64
N PRO A 106 1.35 0.65 -26.63
CA PRO A 106 1.69 0.47 -25.23
C PRO A 106 1.89 -1.01 -24.89
N LYS A 107 2.99 -1.31 -24.18
CA LYS A 107 3.33 -2.63 -23.67
C LYS A 107 3.31 -2.62 -22.14
N LEU A 108 2.99 -3.76 -21.55
CA LEU A 108 3.02 -3.91 -20.10
C LEU A 108 4.40 -3.58 -19.50
N ASP A 109 5.45 -3.97 -20.20
CA ASP A 109 6.82 -3.69 -19.78
C ASP A 109 7.14 -2.19 -19.74
N ASP A 110 6.63 -1.42 -20.70
CA ASP A 110 6.80 0.03 -20.69
C ASP A 110 5.92 0.68 -19.61
N ALA A 111 4.69 0.17 -19.40
CA ALA A 111 3.82 0.65 -18.34
C ALA A 111 4.45 0.49 -16.95
N ARG A 112 5.07 -0.67 -16.65
CA ARG A 112 5.78 -0.87 -15.36
C ARG A 112 7.01 0.02 -15.22
N ARG A 113 7.71 0.32 -16.31
CA ARG A 113 8.86 1.27 -16.34
C ARG A 113 8.38 2.70 -16.07
N ALA A 114 7.27 3.10 -16.69
CA ALA A 114 6.66 4.41 -16.47
C ALA A 114 6.21 4.59 -15.00
N ILE A 115 5.55 3.57 -14.42
CA ILE A 115 5.14 3.59 -13.00
C ILE A 115 6.37 3.70 -12.11
N ALA A 116 7.40 2.88 -12.33
CA ALA A 116 8.63 2.93 -11.53
C ALA A 116 9.37 4.26 -11.67
N ALA A 117 9.38 4.87 -12.86
CA ALA A 117 9.94 6.20 -13.06
C ALA A 117 9.17 7.25 -12.23
N PHE A 118 7.85 7.20 -12.24
CA PHE A 118 7.03 8.06 -11.40
C PHE A 118 7.31 7.84 -9.91
N GLU A 119 7.36 6.60 -9.43
CA GLU A 119 7.63 6.30 -8.01
C GLU A 119 8.99 6.85 -7.54
N ARG A 120 9.99 6.93 -8.44
CA ARG A 120 11.29 7.55 -8.16
C ARG A 120 11.21 9.06 -7.95
N THR A 121 10.16 9.70 -8.39
CA THR A 121 9.93 11.14 -8.14
C THR A 121 9.15 11.40 -6.86
N VAL A 122 8.56 10.35 -6.26
CA VAL A 122 7.70 10.45 -5.08
C VAL A 122 8.57 10.35 -3.82
N VAL A 123 9.38 11.37 -3.58
CA VAL A 123 10.34 11.44 -2.48
C VAL A 123 10.12 12.68 -1.65
N SER A 124 10.38 12.56 -0.32
CA SER A 124 10.28 13.70 0.60
C SER A 124 11.37 14.73 0.32
N ASP A 125 11.00 16.00 0.33
CA ASP A 125 11.96 17.09 0.31
C ASP A 125 12.48 17.35 1.74
N PRO A 126 13.77 17.08 2.05
CA PRO A 126 14.29 17.24 3.40
C PRO A 126 14.19 18.67 3.93
N ARG A 127 14.15 19.67 3.03
CA ARG A 127 13.98 21.08 3.42
C ARG A 127 12.58 21.37 3.98
N LYS A 128 11.60 20.50 3.70
CA LYS A 128 10.21 20.59 4.16
C LYS A 128 9.90 19.65 5.33
N VAL A 129 10.88 18.85 5.78
CA VAL A 129 10.74 17.94 6.92
C VAL A 129 11.39 18.58 8.14
N ALA A 130 10.62 18.81 9.20
CA ALA A 130 11.11 19.50 10.39
C ALA A 130 12.30 18.79 11.05
N PHE A 131 12.27 17.45 11.12
CA PHE A 131 13.37 16.65 11.68
C PHE A 131 14.66 16.77 10.85
N ASP A 132 14.57 16.82 9.52
CA ASP A 132 15.74 16.96 8.66
C ASP A 132 16.37 18.34 8.80
N ARG A 133 15.56 19.41 8.90
CA ARG A 133 16.04 20.77 9.18
C ARG A 133 16.73 20.84 10.54
N PHE A 134 16.17 20.16 11.55
CA PHE A 134 16.80 20.09 12.87
C PHE A 134 18.18 19.42 12.80
N LEU A 135 18.30 18.31 12.09
CA LEU A 135 19.58 17.62 11.88
C LEU A 135 20.58 18.49 11.08
N ALA A 136 20.08 19.36 10.21
CA ALA A 136 20.89 20.33 9.46
C ALA A 136 21.30 21.57 10.28
N GLY A 137 20.93 21.63 11.58
CA GLY A 137 21.34 22.72 12.50
C GLY A 137 20.27 23.74 12.83
N ASP A 138 19.06 23.66 12.27
CA ASP A 138 17.93 24.50 12.67
C ASP A 138 17.30 24.01 13.97
N ALA A 139 17.85 24.41 15.10
CA ALA A 139 17.35 24.01 16.43
C ALA A 139 15.88 24.38 16.69
N LYS A 140 15.30 25.32 15.94
CA LYS A 140 13.91 25.75 16.06
C LYS A 140 12.95 24.96 15.19
N ALA A 141 13.45 24.10 14.30
CA ALA A 141 12.61 23.30 13.42
C ALA A 141 11.74 22.29 14.17
N LEU A 142 12.19 21.77 15.31
CA LEU A 142 11.41 20.90 16.18
C LEU A 142 10.75 21.67 17.32
N THR A 143 9.51 21.34 17.61
CA THR A 143 8.84 21.79 18.83
C THR A 143 9.52 21.20 20.07
N ALA A 144 9.36 21.81 21.24
CA ALA A 144 9.92 21.29 22.49
C ALA A 144 9.43 19.83 22.78
N ALA A 145 8.18 19.52 22.46
CA ALA A 145 7.62 18.17 22.57
C ALA A 145 8.35 17.20 21.65
N ALA A 146 8.56 17.56 20.37
CA ALA A 146 9.28 16.71 19.42
C ALA A 146 10.75 16.51 19.80
N GLN A 147 11.42 17.51 20.39
CA GLN A 147 12.78 17.36 20.89
C GLN A 147 12.85 16.38 22.06
N ARG A 148 11.92 16.47 23.04
CA ARG A 148 11.82 15.46 24.10
C ARG A 148 11.50 14.07 23.54
N GLY A 149 10.60 14.01 22.55
CA GLY A 149 10.28 12.77 21.83
C GLY A 149 11.49 12.16 21.13
N TYR A 150 12.36 12.98 20.54
CA TYR A 150 13.62 12.53 19.95
C TYR A 150 14.56 11.92 21.00
N ALA A 151 14.70 12.59 22.15
CA ALA A 151 15.49 12.06 23.25
C ALA A 151 14.94 10.72 23.78
N LEU A 152 13.61 10.56 23.84
CA LEU A 152 12.98 9.28 24.19
C LEU A 152 13.21 8.21 23.11
N PHE A 153 13.08 8.57 21.85
CA PHE A 153 13.27 7.68 20.71
C PHE A 153 14.68 7.08 20.68
N THR A 154 15.69 7.91 20.96
CA THR A 154 17.10 7.49 20.97
C THR A 154 17.53 6.86 22.29
N GLY A 155 16.83 7.19 23.39
CA GLY A 155 17.15 6.77 24.75
C GLY A 155 16.17 5.73 25.29
N LYS A 156 15.30 6.12 26.24
CA LYS A 156 14.41 5.24 27.03
C LYS A 156 13.61 4.27 26.18
N ALA A 157 13.01 4.75 25.08
CA ALA A 157 12.19 3.93 24.19
C ALA A 157 12.99 3.03 23.26
N GLY A 158 14.25 3.37 22.95
CA GLY A 158 15.16 2.55 22.16
C GLY A 158 14.74 2.28 20.71
N CYS A 159 13.83 3.08 20.16
CA CYS A 159 13.28 2.88 18.81
C CYS A 159 14.36 2.98 17.72
N ILE A 160 15.44 3.73 18.00
CA ILE A 160 16.58 3.90 17.10
C ILE A 160 17.29 2.58 16.78
N ALA A 161 17.14 1.54 17.60
CA ALA A 161 17.76 0.24 17.34
C ALA A 161 17.34 -0.39 16.01
N CYS A 162 16.09 -0.12 15.57
CA CYS A 162 15.55 -0.58 14.28
C CYS A 162 15.29 0.59 13.32
N HIS A 163 15.05 1.78 13.84
CA HIS A 163 14.62 2.94 13.06
C HIS A 163 15.70 4.02 13.00
N HIS A 164 16.79 3.73 12.29
CA HIS A 164 17.92 4.64 12.09
C HIS A 164 18.17 4.95 10.60
N GLY A 165 19.12 5.85 10.36
CA GLY A 165 19.53 6.24 9.01
C GLY A 165 18.49 7.13 8.29
N PRO A 166 18.75 7.49 7.01
CA PRO A 166 17.93 8.45 6.27
C PRO A 166 16.47 8.05 6.10
N LEU A 167 16.20 6.75 6.04
CA LEU A 167 14.84 6.20 5.92
C LEU A 167 14.18 5.95 7.28
N ALA A 168 14.88 6.16 8.40
CA ALA A 168 14.47 5.70 9.72
C ALA A 168 14.02 4.23 9.68
N SER A 169 14.89 3.36 9.14
CA SER A 169 14.68 1.93 8.98
C SER A 169 16.04 1.24 8.78
N ASP A 170 16.27 0.14 9.50
CA ASP A 170 17.40 -0.75 9.30
C ASP A 170 17.18 -1.72 8.11
N GLU A 171 15.99 -1.70 7.52
CA GLU A 171 15.49 -2.69 6.55
C GLU A 171 15.57 -4.15 7.06
N GLY A 172 15.75 -4.34 8.37
CA GLY A 172 15.74 -5.63 9.04
C GLY A 172 14.32 -6.25 9.09
N TYR A 173 14.24 -7.44 9.68
CA TYR A 173 12.98 -8.18 9.77
C TYR A 173 12.70 -8.61 11.20
N HIS A 174 11.55 -8.22 11.72
CA HIS A 174 11.19 -8.44 13.12
C HIS A 174 9.79 -9.00 13.26
N ALA A 175 9.62 -9.97 14.16
CA ALA A 175 8.30 -10.41 14.61
C ALA A 175 7.90 -9.58 15.83
N LEU A 176 6.80 -8.86 15.72
CA LEU A 176 6.35 -7.91 16.73
C LEU A 176 5.13 -8.42 17.50
N GLY A 177 4.49 -9.52 17.05
CA GLY A 177 3.21 -9.96 17.61
C GLY A 177 2.08 -8.97 17.37
N VAL A 178 2.04 -8.36 16.19
CA VAL A 178 0.97 -7.41 15.83
C VAL A 178 -0.38 -8.14 15.86
N PRO A 179 -1.41 -7.58 16.54
CA PRO A 179 -2.72 -8.23 16.63
C PRO A 179 -3.31 -8.55 15.26
N ARG A 180 -3.96 -9.70 15.15
CA ARG A 180 -4.65 -10.12 13.93
C ARG A 180 -5.78 -9.15 13.61
N GLN A 181 -5.99 -8.92 12.33
CA GLN A 181 -7.08 -8.07 11.88
C GLN A 181 -8.40 -8.85 11.92
N SER A 182 -9.45 -8.25 12.51
CA SER A 182 -10.77 -8.89 12.63
C SER A 182 -11.40 -9.28 11.27
N LEU A 183 -11.02 -8.61 10.20
CA LEU A 183 -11.48 -8.95 8.86
C LEU A 183 -11.07 -10.38 8.45
N TYR A 184 -9.93 -10.86 8.93
CA TYR A 184 -9.49 -12.23 8.69
C TYR A 184 -10.50 -13.25 9.22
N ASP A 185 -11.05 -13.01 10.39
CA ASP A 185 -12.01 -13.90 11.05
C ASP A 185 -13.42 -13.81 10.46
N SER A 186 -13.79 -12.60 9.97
CA SER A 186 -15.14 -12.30 9.49
C SER A 186 -15.35 -12.50 7.99
N SER A 187 -14.29 -12.75 7.21
CA SER A 187 -14.38 -12.84 5.76
C SER A 187 -13.83 -14.17 5.22
N ALA A 188 -14.72 -15.05 4.76
CA ALA A 188 -14.33 -16.30 4.09
C ALA A 188 -13.44 -16.03 2.85
N LEU A 189 -13.69 -14.96 2.11
CA LEU A 189 -12.86 -14.59 0.95
C LEU A 189 -11.44 -14.21 1.34
N VAL A 190 -11.26 -13.50 2.45
CA VAL A 190 -9.92 -13.19 2.99
C VAL A 190 -9.21 -14.48 3.40
N GLN A 191 -9.89 -15.39 4.10
CA GLN A 191 -9.32 -16.69 4.48
C GLN A 191 -8.90 -17.52 3.27
N VAL A 192 -9.75 -17.59 2.25
CA VAL A 192 -9.42 -18.27 0.99
C VAL A 192 -8.22 -17.63 0.31
N ALA A 193 -8.18 -16.30 0.23
CA ALA A 193 -7.06 -15.58 -0.38
C ALA A 193 -5.73 -15.84 0.36
N VAL A 194 -5.73 -15.82 1.69
CA VAL A 194 -4.53 -16.13 2.51
C VAL A 194 -4.08 -17.58 2.28
N ARG A 195 -5.00 -18.54 2.32
CA ARG A 195 -4.70 -19.96 2.09
C ARG A 195 -4.17 -20.20 0.68
N TRP A 196 -4.77 -19.54 -0.32
CA TRP A 196 -4.31 -19.63 -1.70
C TRP A 196 -2.89 -19.06 -1.85
N GLN A 197 -2.61 -17.90 -1.26
CA GLN A 197 -1.26 -17.32 -1.24
C GLN A 197 -0.23 -18.25 -0.57
N ASN A 198 -0.62 -18.91 0.53
CA ASN A 198 0.23 -19.87 1.22
C ASN A 198 0.52 -21.08 0.32
N ALA A 199 -0.49 -21.61 -0.38
CA ALA A 199 -0.35 -22.71 -1.32
C ALA A 199 0.58 -22.34 -2.50
N GLN A 200 0.39 -21.16 -3.09
CA GLN A 200 1.22 -20.66 -4.20
C GLN A 200 2.70 -20.50 -3.83
N ARG A 201 3.00 -20.40 -2.56
CA ARG A 201 4.35 -20.24 -2.04
C ARG A 201 4.94 -21.53 -1.46
N ASP A 202 4.37 -22.68 -1.82
CA ASP A 202 4.80 -24.00 -1.38
C ASP A 202 4.96 -24.12 0.15
N ALA A 203 4.08 -23.47 0.91
CA ALA A 203 4.06 -23.61 2.35
C ALA A 203 3.75 -25.08 2.73
N PRO A 204 4.43 -25.65 3.74
CA PRO A 204 4.12 -26.98 4.21
C PRO A 204 2.63 -27.16 4.49
N ARG A 205 2.08 -28.33 4.14
CA ARG A 205 0.63 -28.60 4.24
C ARG A 205 0.06 -28.32 5.64
N ALA A 206 0.83 -28.56 6.68
CA ALA A 206 0.43 -28.25 8.05
C ALA A 206 0.25 -26.74 8.27
N LEU A 207 1.21 -25.93 7.78
CA LEU A 207 1.11 -24.46 7.85
C LEU A 207 0.01 -23.90 6.96
N TYR A 208 -0.22 -24.50 5.78
CA TYR A 208 -1.33 -24.14 4.91
C TYR A 208 -2.70 -24.41 5.56
N ARG A 209 -2.87 -25.57 6.18
CA ARG A 209 -4.13 -25.94 6.84
C ARG A 209 -4.40 -25.17 8.11
N GLY A 210 -3.33 -24.92 8.90
CA GLY A 210 -3.37 -24.20 10.16
C GLY A 210 -3.05 -22.72 10.08
N ALA A 211 -2.79 -22.19 8.85
CA ALA A 211 -2.40 -20.79 8.69
C ALA A 211 -3.59 -19.87 8.97
N GLU A 212 -3.74 -19.58 10.23
CA GLU A 212 -4.64 -18.55 10.73
C GLU A 212 -4.00 -17.16 10.65
N GLU A 213 -2.70 -17.08 10.35
CA GLU A 213 -1.90 -15.86 10.35
C GLU A 213 -1.03 -15.73 9.09
N ASP A 214 -0.60 -14.50 8.83
CA ASP A 214 0.37 -14.19 7.80
C ASP A 214 1.77 -14.58 8.27
N LEU A 215 2.40 -15.53 7.59
CA LEU A 215 3.72 -16.02 7.97
C LEU A 215 4.87 -15.06 7.59
N GLY A 216 4.56 -13.90 6.97
CA GLY A 216 5.53 -12.86 6.69
C GLY A 216 6.70 -13.31 5.82
N ARG A 217 7.92 -13.02 6.28
CA ARG A 217 9.16 -13.34 5.57
C ARG A 217 9.38 -14.84 5.32
N TYR A 218 8.82 -15.70 6.16
CA TYR A 218 8.89 -17.16 5.96
C TYR A 218 8.52 -17.58 4.54
N TYR A 219 7.56 -16.90 3.89
CA TYR A 219 7.19 -17.20 2.51
C TYR A 219 8.34 -17.03 1.50
N ARG A 220 9.39 -16.32 1.89
CA ARG A 220 10.58 -16.07 1.04
C ARG A 220 11.76 -16.94 1.39
N THR A 221 11.98 -17.17 2.66
CA THR A 221 13.18 -17.86 3.15
C THR A 221 12.96 -19.34 3.40
N ARG A 222 11.73 -19.73 3.74
CA ARG A 222 11.38 -21.07 4.23
C ARG A 222 12.06 -21.44 5.55
N ASP A 223 12.71 -20.49 6.18
CA ASP A 223 13.33 -20.67 7.48
C ASP A 223 12.28 -20.44 8.59
N PRO A 224 12.02 -21.44 9.47
CA PRO A 224 11.08 -21.28 10.58
C PRO A 224 11.37 -20.09 11.49
N VAL A 225 12.64 -19.66 11.60
CA VAL A 225 13.03 -18.47 12.37
C VAL A 225 12.40 -17.19 11.83
N ASP A 226 11.99 -17.18 10.56
CA ASP A 226 11.40 -16.03 9.88
C ASP A 226 9.86 -16.00 9.91
N ILE A 227 9.23 -16.96 10.59
CA ILE A 227 7.77 -16.96 10.76
C ILE A 227 7.33 -15.70 11.53
N GLY A 228 6.39 -14.96 10.94
CA GLY A 228 5.81 -13.77 11.53
C GLY A 228 6.70 -12.52 11.49
N LYS A 229 7.87 -12.60 10.85
CA LYS A 229 8.73 -11.43 10.66
C LYS A 229 8.31 -10.60 9.45
N PHE A 230 8.36 -9.30 9.63
CA PHE A 230 8.09 -8.30 8.58
C PHE A 230 9.21 -7.28 8.54
N ARG A 231 9.43 -6.70 7.36
CA ARG A 231 10.46 -5.68 7.17
C ARG A 231 10.15 -4.43 8.00
N THR A 232 11.16 -3.88 8.63
CA THR A 232 11.07 -2.58 9.30
C THR A 232 10.66 -1.50 8.28
N PRO A 233 9.48 -0.87 8.42
CA PRO A 233 9.06 0.19 7.52
C PRO A 233 9.82 1.48 7.81
N SER A 234 9.83 2.41 6.85
CA SER A 234 10.24 3.78 7.12
C SER A 234 9.30 4.45 8.09
N LEU A 235 9.84 5.33 8.94
CA LEU A 235 9.05 6.26 9.74
C LEU A 235 8.85 7.63 9.05
N ARG A 236 9.31 7.77 7.82
CA ARG A 236 9.07 8.97 7.01
C ARG A 236 7.60 9.05 6.62
N GLU A 237 7.03 10.24 6.63
CA GLU A 237 5.68 10.57 6.17
C GLU A 237 4.55 9.82 6.93
N LEU A 238 4.78 9.47 8.19
CA LEU A 238 3.78 8.73 8.99
C LEU A 238 2.46 9.49 9.15
N ARG A 239 2.50 10.83 9.23
CA ARG A 239 1.29 11.67 9.29
C ARG A 239 0.29 11.36 8.17
N TYR A 240 0.79 10.92 7.01
CA TYR A 240 -0.01 10.70 5.80
C TYR A 240 -0.20 9.23 5.45
N THR A 241 0.34 8.30 6.23
CA THR A 241 0.38 6.88 5.85
C THR A 241 -0.38 5.93 6.78
N ALA A 242 -1.30 6.45 7.58
CA ALA A 242 -2.26 5.60 8.31
C ALA A 242 -3.13 4.77 7.32
N PRO A 243 -3.58 3.58 7.70
CA PRO A 243 -3.34 2.86 8.97
C PRO A 243 -1.95 2.23 9.03
N TYR A 244 -1.53 1.86 10.23
CA TYR A 244 -0.18 1.39 10.52
C TYR A 244 -0.11 -0.14 10.66
N MET A 245 1.12 -0.67 10.66
CA MET A 245 1.51 -2.08 10.65
C MET A 245 1.23 -2.78 9.31
N HIS A 246 1.81 -3.98 9.17
CA HIS A 246 1.70 -4.78 7.96
C HIS A 246 0.25 -5.14 7.57
N ASN A 247 -0.65 -5.17 8.55
CA ASN A 247 -2.06 -5.48 8.37
C ASN A 247 -3.01 -4.28 8.60
N GLY A 248 -2.47 -3.09 8.92
CA GLY A 248 -3.25 -1.88 9.10
C GLY A 248 -4.14 -1.88 10.34
N VAL A 249 -3.78 -2.62 11.39
CA VAL A 249 -4.62 -2.78 12.58
C VAL A 249 -4.73 -1.50 13.40
N PHE A 250 -3.69 -0.66 13.44
CA PHE A 250 -3.69 0.61 14.17
C PHE A 250 -4.00 1.80 13.26
N ARG A 251 -4.84 2.70 13.75
CA ARG A 251 -5.30 3.87 13.00
C ARG A 251 -4.53 5.13 13.34
N THR A 252 -3.95 5.18 14.54
CA THR A 252 -3.26 6.35 15.07
C THR A 252 -1.85 6.01 15.50
N LEU A 253 -0.96 7.00 15.51
CA LEU A 253 0.39 6.83 16.06
C LEU A 253 0.36 6.58 17.56
N GLN A 254 -0.64 7.09 18.26
CA GLN A 254 -0.83 6.80 19.68
C GLN A 254 -1.03 5.29 19.91
N GLU A 255 -1.91 4.63 19.14
CA GLU A 255 -2.11 3.17 19.22
C GLU A 255 -0.82 2.39 18.94
N VAL A 256 0.02 2.88 18.01
CA VAL A 256 1.33 2.29 17.72
C VAL A 256 2.28 2.43 18.89
N VAL A 257 2.38 3.64 19.49
CA VAL A 257 3.23 3.89 20.67
C VAL A 257 2.76 3.06 21.85
N ASP A 258 1.45 2.96 22.10
CA ASP A 258 0.87 2.14 23.16
C ASP A 258 1.16 0.65 22.97
N PHE A 259 1.17 0.18 21.73
CA PHE A 259 1.55 -1.20 21.40
C PHE A 259 3.03 -1.48 21.75
N PHE A 260 3.95 -0.59 21.37
CA PHE A 260 5.36 -0.74 21.70
C PHE A 260 5.66 -0.52 23.18
N ASP A 261 4.91 0.37 23.86
CA ASP A 261 5.05 0.60 25.31
C ASP A 261 4.77 -0.67 26.12
N ARG A 262 3.83 -1.51 25.66
CA ARG A 262 3.56 -2.83 26.26
C ARG A 262 4.61 -3.89 25.90
N GLY A 263 5.59 -3.57 25.05
CA GLY A 263 6.60 -4.51 24.57
C GLY A 263 6.12 -5.35 23.38
N GLY A 264 5.17 -4.85 22.58
CA GLY A 264 4.58 -5.59 21.46
C GLY A 264 3.54 -6.62 21.91
N GLY A 265 3.22 -7.55 21.04
CA GLY A 265 2.34 -8.70 21.31
C GLY A 265 3.11 -10.03 21.36
N ASP A 266 2.36 -11.13 21.37
CA ASP A 266 2.94 -12.48 21.40
C ASP A 266 3.22 -12.98 19.98
N ALA A 267 4.40 -13.56 19.80
CA ALA A 267 4.80 -14.21 18.55
C ALA A 267 5.86 -15.28 18.82
N PRO A 268 5.88 -16.40 18.07
CA PRO A 268 6.86 -17.47 18.28
C PRO A 268 8.33 -17.00 18.20
N ASN A 269 8.60 -16.09 17.28
CA ASN A 269 9.94 -15.54 17.01
C ASN A 269 10.01 -14.06 17.37
N LYS A 270 9.35 -13.67 18.48
CA LYS A 270 9.30 -12.27 18.92
C LYS A 270 10.70 -11.68 19.03
N SER A 271 10.84 -10.47 18.51
CA SER A 271 12.12 -9.74 18.58
C SER A 271 12.55 -9.54 20.03
N PRO A 272 13.78 -9.92 20.40
CA PRO A 272 14.31 -9.72 21.77
C PRO A 272 14.50 -8.25 22.13
N LEU A 273 14.43 -7.34 21.15
CA LEU A 273 14.50 -5.90 21.38
C LEU A 273 13.21 -5.33 21.96
N LEU A 274 12.10 -6.09 21.88
CA LEU A 274 10.81 -5.67 22.41
C LEU A 274 10.70 -5.98 23.90
N ARG A 275 10.48 -4.92 24.67
CA ARG A 275 10.26 -4.98 26.11
C ARG A 275 9.26 -3.88 26.51
N PRO A 276 8.56 -4.01 27.64
CA PRO A 276 7.78 -2.89 28.19
C PRO A 276 8.68 -1.68 28.43
N LEU A 277 8.22 -0.50 27.99
CA LEU A 277 9.01 0.74 28.03
C LEU A 277 8.72 1.56 29.28
N GLY A 278 7.51 1.43 29.86
CA GLY A 278 7.07 2.18 31.05
C GLY A 278 6.98 3.68 30.77
N LEU A 279 6.41 4.06 29.63
CA LEU A 279 6.25 5.45 29.26
C LEU A 279 5.06 6.09 29.97
N THR A 280 5.24 7.31 30.45
CA THR A 280 4.13 8.14 30.92
C THR A 280 3.27 8.61 29.75
N GLY A 281 2.06 9.11 30.04
CA GLY A 281 1.18 9.68 29.02
C GLY A 281 1.81 10.87 28.29
N ASP A 282 2.61 11.70 28.98
CA ASP A 282 3.33 12.82 28.38
C ASP A 282 4.45 12.34 27.46
N GLU A 283 5.25 11.37 27.90
CA GLU A 283 6.31 10.77 27.10
C GLU A 283 5.77 10.15 25.79
N LYS A 284 4.61 9.50 25.84
CA LYS A 284 3.93 8.95 24.65
C LYS A 284 3.52 10.07 23.67
N ARG A 285 2.97 11.18 24.19
CA ARG A 285 2.63 12.33 23.36
C ARG A 285 3.86 12.98 22.73
N ASP A 286 4.93 13.11 23.48
CA ASP A 286 6.20 13.63 22.97
C ASP A 286 6.78 12.73 21.86
N LEU A 287 6.74 11.41 22.01
CA LEU A 287 7.13 10.46 20.95
C LEU A 287 6.26 10.62 19.70
N VAL A 288 4.95 10.75 19.84
CA VAL A 288 4.05 10.98 18.68
C VAL A 288 4.42 12.28 17.99
N ALA A 289 4.65 13.36 18.74
CA ALA A 289 5.07 14.64 18.17
C ALA A 289 6.39 14.53 17.39
N PHE A 290 7.34 13.73 17.89
CA PHE A 290 8.58 13.44 17.17
C PHE A 290 8.33 12.63 15.89
N LEU A 291 7.55 11.55 15.96
CA LEU A 291 7.22 10.72 14.79
C LEU A 291 6.55 11.54 13.69
N GLU A 292 5.67 12.46 14.05
CA GLU A 292 5.03 13.37 13.10
C GLU A 292 6.01 14.36 12.45
N SER A 293 7.07 14.76 13.18
CA SER A 293 8.09 15.69 12.67
C SER A 293 8.95 15.13 11.54
N MET A 294 8.91 13.80 11.32
CA MET A 294 9.54 13.12 10.18
C MET A 294 8.71 13.17 8.90
N SER A 295 7.60 13.89 8.91
CA SER A 295 6.76 14.14 7.74
C SER A 295 6.94 15.57 7.26
N MET A 296 6.74 15.80 5.96
CA MET A 296 6.62 17.16 5.43
C MET A 296 5.43 17.87 6.04
N ASP A 297 5.47 19.20 6.10
CA ASP A 297 4.37 20.02 6.63
C ASP A 297 3.11 19.88 5.77
N GLU A 298 3.29 19.73 4.46
CA GLU A 298 2.23 19.46 3.51
C GLU A 298 2.41 18.07 2.88
N PRO A 299 1.33 17.31 2.69
CA PRO A 299 1.42 16.01 2.05
C PRO A 299 1.93 16.16 0.62
N LEU A 300 2.77 15.23 0.18
CA LEU A 300 3.13 15.10 -1.23
C LEU A 300 1.89 14.64 -2.02
N LEU A 301 0.99 15.59 -2.27
CA LEU A 301 -0.22 15.34 -3.06
C LEU A 301 0.17 15.32 -4.54
N VAL A 302 0.24 14.13 -5.08
CA VAL A 302 0.11 13.99 -6.52
C VAL A 302 -1.37 14.06 -6.81
N ALA A 303 -1.85 15.23 -7.25
CA ALA A 303 -3.17 15.30 -7.81
C ALA A 303 -3.25 14.29 -8.95
N ALA A 304 -4.15 13.31 -8.85
CA ALA A 304 -4.35 12.39 -9.95
C ALA A 304 -4.77 13.21 -11.18
N PRO A 305 -4.03 13.15 -12.28
CA PRO A 305 -4.43 13.85 -13.50
C PRO A 305 -5.83 13.37 -13.93
N GLU A 306 -6.57 14.19 -14.62
CA GLU A 306 -7.74 13.70 -15.32
C GLU A 306 -7.31 12.56 -16.24
N LEU A 307 -8.08 11.46 -16.20
CA LEU A 307 -7.80 10.37 -17.11
C LEU A 307 -8.25 10.78 -18.51
N PRO A 308 -7.38 10.60 -19.52
CA PRO A 308 -7.78 10.81 -20.88
C PRO A 308 -9.00 9.93 -21.23
N PRO A 309 -9.85 10.37 -22.14
CA PRO A 309 -11.02 9.61 -22.57
C PRO A 309 -10.62 8.31 -23.21
N MET A 310 -11.32 7.24 -22.87
CA MET A 310 -11.20 5.95 -23.51
C MET A 310 -12.13 5.87 -24.72
N GLN A 311 -11.62 5.39 -25.84
CA GLN A 311 -12.48 5.08 -26.98
C GLN A 311 -13.45 3.94 -26.63
N PRO A 312 -14.73 4.05 -26.92
CA PRO A 312 -15.67 2.95 -26.75
C PRO A 312 -15.25 1.79 -27.67
N LEU A 313 -15.30 0.57 -27.15
CA LEU A 313 -15.01 -0.66 -27.93
C LEU A 313 -16.05 -0.93 -29.01
N VAL A 314 -17.24 -0.39 -28.83
CA VAL A 314 -18.35 -0.44 -29.78
C VAL A 314 -18.88 0.98 -29.84
N GLU A 315 -18.97 1.53 -31.04
CA GLU A 315 -19.77 2.72 -31.24
C GLU A 315 -21.18 2.39 -30.73
N ASP A 316 -21.72 3.25 -29.88
CA ASP A 316 -23.13 3.15 -29.46
C ASP A 316 -23.97 3.38 -30.73
N THR A 317 -24.09 2.33 -31.54
CA THR A 317 -25.08 2.23 -32.61
C THR A 317 -26.45 1.94 -32.02
N ALA A 318 -26.67 2.25 -30.73
CA ALA A 318 -28.03 2.48 -30.24
C ALA A 318 -28.55 3.74 -30.96
N GLY A 319 -28.87 3.51 -32.22
CA GLY A 319 -29.69 4.42 -32.97
C GLY A 319 -30.82 4.83 -32.02
N SER A 320 -31.01 6.11 -31.90
CA SER A 320 -32.17 6.71 -31.26
C SER A 320 -33.39 5.85 -31.58
N CYS A 321 -33.91 5.09 -30.63
CA CYS A 321 -35.25 4.57 -30.72
C CYS A 321 -36.16 5.81 -30.80
N SER A 322 -36.49 6.19 -32.02
CA SER A 322 -37.50 7.20 -32.25
C SER A 322 -38.81 6.69 -31.65
N PRO A 323 -39.52 7.49 -30.86
CA PRO A 323 -40.81 7.07 -30.30
C PRO A 323 -41.87 6.74 -31.36
N ASN A 324 -41.57 6.95 -32.64
CA ASN A 324 -42.48 6.79 -33.77
C ASN A 324 -42.42 5.44 -34.50
N ASP A 325 -41.54 4.51 -34.11
CA ASP A 325 -41.47 3.17 -34.71
C ASP A 325 -42.39 2.16 -34.03
N ALA A 326 -43.54 2.57 -33.59
CA ALA A 326 -44.62 1.64 -33.24
C ALA A 326 -45.24 1.08 -34.54
N PRO A 327 -45.24 -0.25 -34.77
CA PRO A 327 -45.92 -0.83 -35.93
C PRO A 327 -47.42 -0.49 -35.82
N GLY A 328 -47.92 0.21 -36.84
CA GLY A 328 -49.33 0.55 -36.96
C GLY A 328 -50.21 -0.69 -36.83
N GLY A 329 -51.11 -0.69 -35.86
CA GLY A 329 -52.15 -1.70 -35.72
C GLY A 329 -53.07 -1.65 -36.92
N GLY A 330 -52.89 -2.61 -37.82
CA GLY A 330 -53.87 -2.89 -38.87
C GLY A 330 -55.08 -3.59 -38.22
N ALA A 331 -56.20 -2.90 -38.19
CA ALA A 331 -57.49 -3.53 -37.97
C ALA A 331 -57.88 -4.31 -39.21
N GLY A 332 -58.33 -5.55 -39.04
CA GLY A 332 -58.91 -6.42 -40.03
C GLY A 332 -59.36 -7.70 -39.31
#